data_c2c20846c0379bab77d9592d37a0fa55
#
_entry.id   c2c20846c0379bab77d9592d37a0fa55
#
_cell.length_a   1.000
_cell.length_b   1.000
_cell.length_c   1.000
_cell.angle_alpha   90.00
_cell.angle_beta   90.00
_cell.angle_gamma   90.00
#
_symmetry.space_group_name_H-M   'P 1'
#
loop_
_entity.id
_entity.type
_entity.pdbx_description
1 polymer ?
#
loop_
_entity_poly.entity_id
_entity_poly.type
_entity_poly.pdbx_seq_one_letter_code
_entity_poly.pdbx_strand_id
1 'polypeptide(L)'
;MKKHLAGLLTLLFLAVGLTVQAGDDNDKEVKIKTSAICSMCKERIERNLAFEKGVKESNLDLKDKVVTVKYNPKKTDVAKIKANISKTGYDADEVTADEKGYAKLPSCCKKGGHH
;
A
#
# COMPACT_ATOMS: atom_id res chain seq x y z
N MET A 1 42.52 -33.08 22.61
CA MET A 1 42.11 -32.96 22.40
C MET A 1 41.16 -32.80 21.86
N LYS A 2 40.96 -32.68 21.73
CA LYS A 2 40.21 -32.59 21.30
C LYS A 2 39.27 -32.08 21.38
N LYS A 3 38.84 -31.79 21.56
CA LYS A 3 37.91 -31.32 21.84
C LYS A 3 37.59 -30.25 21.27
N HIS A 4 37.90 -29.58 21.10
CA HIS A 4 37.71 -28.48 20.76
C HIS A 4 36.94 -28.36 19.65
N LEU A 5 37.16 -28.61 19.04
CA LEU A 5 36.58 -28.60 17.96
C LEU A 5 35.26 -28.44 17.97
N ALA A 6 34.80 -28.82 18.58
CA ALA A 6 33.46 -28.77 18.68
C ALA A 6 32.97 -27.45 18.62
N GLY A 7 33.37 -26.78 19.30
CA GLY A 7 32.81 -25.52 19.38
C GLY A 7 32.52 -24.88 18.16
N LEU A 8 33.39 -24.83 17.45
CA LEU A 8 33.19 -24.12 16.38
C LEU A 8 31.97 -24.22 15.71
N LEU A 9 31.68 -25.15 15.42
CA LEU A 9 30.56 -25.23 14.67
C LEU A 9 29.52 -24.46 15.03
N THR A 10 29.30 -24.36 16.06
CA THR A 10 28.18 -23.71 16.47
C THR A 10 28.00 -22.44 15.87
N LEU A 11 28.85 -21.73 15.90
CA LEU A 11 28.64 -20.49 15.47
C LEU A 11 27.95 -20.37 14.30
N LEU A 12 28.31 -20.84 13.43
CA LEU A 12 27.71 -20.61 12.29
C LEU A 12 26.31 -20.42 12.25
N PHE A 13 25.66 -21.10 12.60
CA PHE A 13 24.33 -21.03 12.42
C PHE A 13 23.70 -19.88 12.72
N LEU A 14 24.04 -19.38 13.56
CA LEU A 14 23.41 -18.28 13.99
C LEU A 14 23.32 -17.38 12.93
N ALA A 15 24.15 -17.19 12.33
CA ALA A 15 24.18 -16.17 11.39
C ALA A 15 23.01 -16.26 10.54
N VAL A 16 22.83 -17.21 10.19
CA VAL A 16 21.79 -17.36 9.44
C VAL A 16 20.60 -16.68 9.57
N GLY A 17 20.06 -16.91 10.43
CA GLY A 17 18.81 -16.38 10.57
C GLY A 17 18.59 -15.09 10.13
N LEU A 18 19.36 -14.31 10.47
CA LEU A 18 19.11 -13.05 10.21
C LEU A 18 18.84 -12.69 8.91
N THR A 19 19.45 -13.02 8.17
CA THR A 19 19.29 -12.59 6.89
C THR A 19 17.97 -12.48 6.39
N VAL A 20 17.33 -13.24 6.63
CA VAL A 20 16.07 -13.16 6.21
C VAL A 20 15.38 -12.00 5.88
N GLN A 21 14.95 -11.32 6.62
CA GLN A 21 14.19 -10.23 6.35
C GLN A 21 14.72 -9.24 5.52
N ALA A 22 15.70 -9.29 5.17
CA ALA A 22 16.26 -8.35 4.36
C ALA A 22 15.37 -7.83 3.28
N GLY A 23 14.66 -8.58 2.68
CA GLY A 23 13.92 -8.10 1.58
C GLY A 23 13.03 -6.93 1.82
N ASP A 24 12.51 -6.78 2.94
CA ASP A 24 11.58 -5.73 3.15
C ASP A 24 12.15 -4.41 3.48
N ASP A 25 13.37 -4.30 3.67
CA ASP A 25 13.93 -3.06 4.02
C ASP A 25 13.69 -1.94 3.08
N ASN A 26 13.48 -2.20 1.84
CA ASN A 26 13.31 -1.10 0.90
C ASN A 26 11.90 -0.60 0.76
N ASP A 27 10.98 -1.21 1.38
CA ASP A 27 9.60 -0.77 1.21
C ASP A 27 9.39 0.57 1.93
N LYS A 28 8.53 1.38 1.36
CA LYS A 28 8.18 2.65 1.96
C LYS A 28 6.69 2.71 2.20
N GLU A 29 6.26 3.68 2.95
CA GLU A 29 4.88 3.81 3.29
C GLU A 29 4.46 5.25 3.07
N VAL A 30 3.26 5.46 2.55
CA VAL A 30 2.75 6.79 2.34
C VAL A 30 1.29 6.82 2.77
N LYS A 31 0.85 7.95 3.30
CA LYS A 31 -0.53 8.14 3.69
C LYS A 31 -1.13 9.18 2.76
N ILE A 32 -2.26 8.86 2.16
CA ILE A 32 -2.89 9.72 1.18
C ILE A 32 -4.33 9.96 1.58
N LYS A 33 -4.75 11.22 1.65
CA LYS A 33 -6.12 11.55 1.98
C LYS A 33 -6.96 11.35 0.74
N THR A 34 -8.08 10.68 0.88
CA THR A 34 -8.95 10.41 -0.27
C THR A 34 -10.32 10.99 -0.04
N SER A 35 -11.16 10.90 -1.06
CA SER A 35 -12.55 11.33 -0.95
C SER A 35 -13.48 10.12 -0.74
N ALA A 36 -12.96 9.02 -0.23
CA ALA A 36 -13.79 7.85 0.04
C ALA A 36 -14.79 8.16 1.14
N ILE A 37 -16.02 7.67 0.99
CA ILE A 37 -17.03 7.95 1.99
C ILE A 37 -17.77 6.72 2.50
N CYS A 38 -17.49 5.55 2.02
CA CYS A 38 -18.17 4.37 2.51
C CYS A 38 -17.34 3.11 2.28
N SER A 39 -17.80 1.99 2.79
CA SER A 39 -17.03 0.77 2.68
C SER A 39 -16.85 0.33 1.24
N MET A 40 -17.77 0.64 0.35
CA MET A 40 -17.59 0.30 -1.05
C MET A 40 -16.45 1.10 -1.65
N CYS A 41 -16.31 2.34 -1.22
CA CYS A 41 -15.22 3.18 -1.69
C CYS A 41 -13.89 2.60 -1.22
N LYS A 42 -13.84 2.17 0.04
CA LYS A 42 -12.66 1.59 0.58
C LYS A 42 -12.27 0.36 -0.23
N GLU A 43 -13.22 -0.51 -0.52
CA GLU A 43 -12.92 -1.69 -1.28
C GLU A 43 -12.43 -1.38 -2.69
N ARG A 44 -13.03 -0.39 -3.33
CA ARG A 44 -12.60 -0.04 -4.68
C ARG A 44 -11.19 0.47 -4.70
N ILE A 45 -10.86 1.34 -3.79
CA ILE A 45 -9.54 1.91 -3.74
C ILE A 45 -8.51 0.83 -3.44
N GLU A 46 -8.79 0.00 -2.44
CA GLU A 46 -7.83 -1.03 -2.05
C GLU A 46 -7.65 -2.08 -3.14
N ARG A 47 -8.75 -2.42 -3.83
CA ARG A 47 -8.65 -3.39 -4.89
C ARG A 47 -7.81 -2.85 -6.04
N ASN A 48 -8.05 -1.63 -6.45
CA ASN A 48 -7.30 -1.08 -7.56
C ASN A 48 -5.84 -0.84 -7.20
N LEU A 49 -5.56 -0.49 -5.95
CA LEU A 49 -4.18 -0.36 -5.54
C LEU A 49 -3.47 -1.71 -5.53
N ALA A 50 -4.20 -2.78 -5.25
CA ALA A 50 -3.59 -4.10 -5.24
C ALA A 50 -3.09 -4.50 -6.63
N PHE A 51 -3.64 -3.90 -7.67
CA PHE A 51 -3.15 -4.20 -9.02
C PHE A 51 -2.05 -3.25 -9.47
N GLU A 52 -1.72 -2.26 -8.67
CA GLU A 52 -0.67 -1.34 -9.08
C GLU A 52 0.68 -2.00 -8.83
N LYS A 53 1.51 -2.11 -9.88
CA LYS A 53 2.78 -2.76 -9.74
C LYS A 53 3.58 -2.06 -8.66
N GLY A 54 4.15 -2.79 -7.77
CA GLY A 54 4.96 -2.21 -6.70
C GLY A 54 4.23 -1.94 -5.40
N VAL A 55 2.91 -1.95 -5.41
CA VAL A 55 2.16 -1.76 -4.18
C VAL A 55 2.12 -3.09 -3.46
N LYS A 56 2.48 -3.09 -2.17
CA LYS A 56 2.50 -4.30 -1.37
C LYS A 56 1.23 -4.46 -0.57
N GLU A 57 0.73 -3.39 -0.03
CA GLU A 57 -0.53 -3.47 0.70
C GLU A 57 -1.09 -2.08 0.89
N SER A 58 -2.38 -2.00 1.10
CA SER A 58 -3.01 -0.72 1.36
C SER A 58 -4.15 -0.94 2.34
N ASN A 59 -4.42 0.08 3.11
CA ASN A 59 -5.50 0.01 4.07
C ASN A 59 -6.10 1.41 4.23
N LEU A 60 -7.38 1.55 3.92
CA LEU A 60 -8.04 2.83 4.02
C LEU A 60 -8.86 2.90 5.29
N ASP A 61 -8.65 3.94 6.08
CA ASP A 61 -9.39 4.15 7.31
C ASP A 61 -10.53 5.10 6.97
N LEU A 62 -11.75 4.64 7.08
CA LEU A 62 -12.89 5.49 6.72
C LEU A 62 -13.14 6.63 7.68
N LYS A 63 -12.57 6.59 8.86
CA LYS A 63 -12.79 7.67 9.80
C LYS A 63 -12.11 8.94 9.32
N ASP A 64 -10.91 8.85 8.82
CA ASP A 64 -10.21 10.02 8.35
C ASP A 64 -10.04 10.00 6.84
N LYS A 65 -10.51 8.93 6.18
CA LYS A 65 -10.43 8.81 4.73
C LYS A 65 -9.01 8.73 4.21
N VAL A 66 -8.09 8.34 5.04
CA VAL A 66 -6.69 8.24 4.65
C VAL A 66 -6.35 6.79 4.34
N VAL A 67 -5.72 6.57 3.19
CA VAL A 67 -5.24 5.24 2.85
C VAL A 67 -3.74 5.20 3.11
N THR A 68 -3.31 4.18 3.82
CA THR A 68 -1.89 3.96 4.07
C THR A 68 -1.43 2.90 3.07
N VAL A 69 -0.43 3.22 2.28
CA VAL A 69 0.03 2.33 1.21
C VAL A 69 1.49 1.97 1.42
N LYS A 70 1.77 0.68 1.43
CA LYS A 70 3.15 0.22 1.53
C LYS A 70 3.58 -0.17 0.13
N TYR A 71 4.71 0.30 -0.32
CA TYR A 71 5.13 0.07 -1.70
C TYR A 71 6.63 -0.05 -1.85
N ASN A 72 7.04 -0.68 -2.93
CA ASN A 72 8.44 -0.82 -3.26
C ASN A 72 8.85 0.36 -4.13
N PRO A 73 9.68 1.26 -3.62
CA PRO A 73 10.05 2.46 -4.38
C PRO A 73 10.84 2.21 -5.65
N LYS A 74 11.32 1.00 -5.81
CA LYS A 74 12.00 0.68 -7.05
C LYS A 74 11.01 0.36 -8.16
N LYS A 75 9.78 0.08 -7.81
CA LYS A 75 8.79 -0.30 -8.82
C LYS A 75 7.68 0.72 -9.01
N THR A 76 7.45 1.56 -8.04
CA THR A 76 6.41 2.57 -8.18
C THR A 76 6.78 3.78 -7.33
N ASP A 77 5.95 4.80 -7.33
CA ASP A 77 6.21 5.98 -6.54
C ASP A 77 4.88 6.61 -6.12
N VAL A 78 4.95 7.63 -5.30
CA VAL A 78 3.77 8.25 -4.75
C VAL A 78 2.91 8.85 -5.85
N ALA A 79 3.52 9.44 -6.88
CA ALA A 79 2.74 10.03 -7.96
C ALA A 79 1.92 8.98 -8.71
N LYS A 80 2.48 7.81 -8.93
CA LYS A 80 1.75 6.75 -9.61
C LYS A 80 0.64 6.20 -8.73
N ILE A 81 0.89 6.11 -7.43
CA ILE A 81 -0.12 5.63 -6.50
C ILE A 81 -1.29 6.62 -6.48
N LYS A 82 -1.01 7.92 -6.42
CA LYS A 82 -2.08 8.91 -6.43
C LYS A 82 -2.83 8.87 -7.76
N ALA A 83 -2.12 8.64 -8.86
CA ALA A 83 -2.77 8.55 -10.16
C ALA A 83 -3.73 7.36 -10.22
N ASN A 84 -3.35 6.26 -9.59
CA ASN A 84 -4.22 5.09 -9.54
C ASN A 84 -5.51 5.42 -8.79
N ILE A 85 -5.40 6.08 -7.65
CA ILE A 85 -6.56 6.46 -6.86
C ILE A 85 -7.43 7.43 -7.66
N SER A 86 -6.81 8.39 -8.33
CA SER A 86 -7.53 9.35 -9.13
C SER A 86 -8.31 8.67 -10.25
N LYS A 87 -7.68 7.73 -10.95
CA LYS A 87 -8.35 7.06 -12.05
C LYS A 87 -9.47 6.16 -11.56
N THR A 88 -9.39 5.72 -10.32
CA THR A 88 -10.47 4.93 -9.74
C THR A 88 -11.68 5.82 -9.48
N GLY A 89 -11.48 7.13 -9.41
CA GLY A 89 -12.59 8.06 -9.23
C GLY A 89 -12.56 8.84 -7.92
N TYR A 90 -11.44 8.82 -7.21
CA TYR A 90 -11.34 9.50 -5.92
C TYR A 90 -10.21 10.50 -5.89
N ASP A 91 -10.35 11.54 -5.09
CA ASP A 91 -9.28 12.49 -4.92
C ASP A 91 -8.15 11.79 -4.16
N ALA A 92 -6.94 12.18 -4.42
CA ALA A 92 -5.77 11.62 -3.75
C ALA A 92 -4.89 12.80 -3.37
N ASP A 93 -5.01 13.28 -2.16
CA ASP A 93 -4.35 14.51 -1.69
C ASP A 93 -4.66 15.65 -2.66
N GLU A 94 -3.67 16.23 -3.29
CA GLU A 94 -3.90 17.34 -4.21
C GLU A 94 -4.33 16.91 -5.61
N VAL A 95 -4.33 15.62 -5.89
CA VAL A 95 -4.71 15.15 -7.21
C VAL A 95 -6.21 14.93 -7.25
N THR A 96 -6.89 15.64 -8.14
CA THR A 96 -8.33 15.55 -8.22
C THR A 96 -8.76 14.25 -8.89
N ALA A 97 -9.91 13.73 -8.51
CA ALA A 97 -10.44 12.52 -9.13
C ALA A 97 -10.59 12.71 -10.63
N ASP A 98 -10.24 11.68 -11.37
CA ASP A 98 -10.40 11.69 -12.82
C ASP A 98 -11.88 11.73 -13.13
N GLU A 99 -12.32 12.59 -14.05
CA GLU A 99 -13.72 12.73 -14.34
C GLU A 99 -14.39 11.45 -14.80
N LYS A 100 -13.73 10.72 -15.67
CA LYS A 100 -14.33 9.49 -16.16
C LYS A 100 -14.41 8.45 -15.06
N GLY A 101 -13.39 8.38 -14.22
CA GLY A 101 -13.41 7.45 -13.10
C GLY A 101 -14.52 7.79 -12.13
N TYR A 102 -14.65 9.07 -11.83
CA TYR A 102 -15.67 9.50 -10.90
C TYR A 102 -17.07 9.21 -11.45
N ALA A 103 -17.28 9.45 -12.75
CA ALA A 103 -18.59 9.22 -13.35
C ALA A 103 -19.01 7.76 -13.28
N LYS A 104 -18.05 6.84 -13.21
CA LYS A 104 -18.40 5.43 -13.15
C LYS A 104 -18.69 4.93 -11.75
N LEU A 105 -18.48 5.74 -10.73
CA LEU A 105 -18.72 5.30 -9.38
C LEU A 105 -20.23 5.14 -9.14
N PRO A 106 -20.61 4.21 -8.27
CA PRO A 106 -22.01 4.10 -7.89
C PRO A 106 -22.37 5.36 -7.11
N SER A 107 -23.63 5.72 -7.09
CA SER A 107 -24.03 6.95 -6.45
C SER A 107 -23.61 7.01 -4.99
N CYS A 108 -23.58 5.89 -4.30
CA CYS A 108 -23.17 5.93 -2.90
C CYS A 108 -21.70 6.27 -2.72
N CYS A 109 -20.92 6.21 -3.78
CA CYS A 109 -19.50 6.56 -3.71
C CYS A 109 -19.24 7.96 -4.23
N LYS A 110 -20.23 8.64 -4.76
CA LYS A 110 -20.03 9.99 -5.26
C LYS A 110 -20.22 10.98 -4.13
N LYS A 111 -19.50 12.08 -4.19
CA LYS A 111 -19.59 13.06 -3.15
C LYS A 111 -21.01 13.51 -2.93
N GLY A 112 -21.43 13.47 -1.71
CA GLY A 112 -22.76 13.88 -1.38
C GLY A 112 -23.85 13.02 -1.92
N GLY A 113 -23.49 11.95 -2.56
CA GLY A 113 -24.50 11.24 -3.14
C GLY A 113 -24.94 10.12 -2.38
N HIS A 114 -25.31 9.96 -1.42
CA HIS A 114 -25.63 8.84 -0.85
C HIS A 114 -26.93 8.88 -0.62
N HIS A 115 -27.49 9.17 -0.41
CA HIS A 115 -28.71 9.19 -0.04
C HIS A 115 -29.41 8.23 -0.27
#